data_777a600bd727d652cb7ab39095843a78
#
_entry.id   777a600bd727d652cb7ab39095843a78
#
_cell.length_a   1.000
_cell.length_b   1.000
_cell.length_c   1.000
_cell.angle_alpha   90.00
_cell.angle_beta   90.00
_cell.angle_gamma   90.00
#
_symmetry.space_group_name_H-M   'P 1'
#
loop_
_entity.id
_entity.type
_entity.pdbx_description
1 polymer ?
#
loop_
_entity_poly.entity_id
_entity_poly.type
_entity_poly.pdbx_seq_one_letter_code
_entity_poly.pdbx_strand_id
1 'polypeptide(L)'
;RDYYASRGLGDVYKRQELGTGMLITTEIFVLTLVFSLPLGMVLAFGRMARLKVLSFLTKLYISIMRGTPLMLQLIVVYFAPYYVFGMKISKSYRMIAVILAFVLNYAAYFAEIYRSGIESMPVGQYEAAKVLGYSRVQTFFRIILPQVIKRVLPAVTNEMITLVKDTSLAFVLTVTEMFTIAKQIAAAQASVMPLMAAGVFYYIFNLVVAVVMEHVEKKLNYYRG
;
A
#
# COMPACT_ATOMS: atom_id res chain seq x y z
N ARG A 1 46.39 -9.67 11.87
CA ARG A 1 45.64 -10.62 11.00
C ARG A 1 44.18 -10.75 11.44
N ASP A 2 43.91 -10.92 12.74
CA ASP A 2 42.54 -11.10 13.27
C ASP A 2 41.63 -9.87 13.16
N TYR A 3 42.23 -8.67 13.17
CA TYR A 3 41.45 -7.42 13.05
C TYR A 3 40.79 -7.23 11.66
N TYR A 4 41.46 -7.65 10.57
CA TYR A 4 40.90 -7.57 9.21
C TYR A 4 39.88 -8.71 8.97
N ALA A 5 40.08 -9.87 9.53
CA ALA A 5 39.14 -10.99 9.47
C ALA A 5 37.81 -10.66 10.20
N SER A 6 37.90 -10.07 11.39
CA SER A 6 36.71 -9.61 12.14
C SER A 6 35.93 -8.50 11.45
N ARG A 7 36.61 -7.55 10.76
CA ARG A 7 35.98 -6.55 9.93
C ARG A 7 35.26 -7.16 8.73
N GLY A 8 35.92 -8.09 8.01
CA GLY A 8 35.29 -8.74 6.86
C GLY A 8 34.05 -9.54 7.22
N LEU A 9 34.08 -10.29 8.32
CA LEU A 9 32.91 -11.00 8.87
C LEU A 9 31.79 -10.01 9.27
N GLY A 10 32.13 -8.92 9.96
CA GLY A 10 31.16 -7.89 10.33
C GLY A 10 30.49 -7.23 9.11
N ASP A 11 31.21 -7.02 8.03
CA ASP A 11 30.66 -6.44 6.80
C ASP A 11 29.77 -7.43 6.03
N VAL A 12 30.06 -8.73 6.07
CA VAL A 12 29.20 -9.77 5.50
C VAL A 12 27.87 -9.86 6.27
N TYR A 13 27.91 -9.87 7.61
CA TYR A 13 26.70 -9.87 8.43
C TYR A 13 25.81 -8.65 8.17
N LYS A 14 26.38 -7.47 8.05
CA LYS A 14 25.63 -6.23 7.76
C LYS A 14 24.96 -6.26 6.39
N ARG A 15 25.63 -6.80 5.38
CA ARG A 15 25.04 -6.99 4.04
C ARG A 15 23.87 -7.97 4.08
N GLN A 16 23.99 -9.03 4.86
CA GLN A 16 22.93 -10.02 5.03
C GLN A 16 21.72 -9.41 5.78
N GLU A 17 21.95 -8.62 6.82
CA GLU A 17 20.89 -7.91 7.54
C GLU A 17 20.16 -6.91 6.64
N LEU A 18 20.87 -6.11 5.86
CA LEU A 18 20.27 -5.21 4.88
C LEU A 18 19.45 -5.96 3.83
N GLY A 19 19.95 -7.11 3.34
CA GLY A 19 19.19 -7.98 2.44
C GLY A 19 17.89 -8.49 3.06
N THR A 20 17.92 -8.88 4.33
CA THR A 20 16.71 -9.27 5.07
C THR A 20 15.72 -8.09 5.19
N GLY A 21 16.24 -6.89 5.47
CA GLY A 21 15.41 -5.68 5.52
C GLY A 21 14.72 -5.37 4.20
N MET A 22 15.43 -5.53 3.07
CA MET A 22 14.85 -5.40 1.72
C MET A 22 13.69 -6.38 1.50
N LEU A 23 13.85 -7.63 1.91
CA LEU A 23 12.81 -8.66 1.78
C LEU A 23 11.58 -8.30 2.61
N ILE A 24 11.76 -7.88 3.85
CA ILE A 24 10.66 -7.48 4.74
C ILE A 24 9.93 -6.24 4.19
N THR A 25 10.65 -5.25 3.69
CA THR A 25 10.07 -4.08 3.02
C THR A 25 9.21 -4.50 1.84
N THR A 26 9.72 -5.41 1.00
CA THR A 26 9.01 -5.95 -0.17
C THR A 26 7.78 -6.76 0.26
N GLU A 27 7.88 -7.55 1.32
CA GLU A 27 6.77 -8.33 1.88
C GLU A 27 5.63 -7.40 2.36
N ILE A 28 5.95 -6.35 3.12
CA ILE A 28 4.96 -5.36 3.56
C ILE A 28 4.28 -4.72 2.33
N PHE A 29 5.06 -4.29 1.35
CA PHE A 29 4.54 -3.67 0.12
C PHE A 29 3.59 -4.61 -0.63
N VAL A 30 4.02 -5.82 -0.94
CA VAL A 30 3.25 -6.78 -1.73
C VAL A 30 1.97 -7.20 -1.00
N LEU A 31 2.06 -7.57 0.28
CA LEU A 31 0.89 -8.00 1.05
C LEU A 31 -0.10 -6.85 1.22
N THR A 32 0.38 -5.63 1.45
CA THR A 32 -0.50 -4.46 1.50
C THR A 32 -1.28 -4.30 0.19
N LEU A 33 -0.62 -4.36 -0.97
CA LEU A 33 -1.30 -4.23 -2.27
C LEU A 33 -2.29 -5.35 -2.52
N VAL A 34 -1.89 -6.61 -2.29
CA VAL A 34 -2.72 -7.78 -2.54
C VAL A 34 -4.04 -7.71 -1.77
N PHE A 35 -4.03 -7.20 -0.54
CA PHE A 35 -5.24 -7.13 0.27
C PHE A 35 -5.96 -5.78 0.18
N SER A 36 -5.23 -4.66 0.01
CA SER A 36 -5.86 -3.34 -0.02
C SER A 36 -6.56 -3.02 -1.34
N LEU A 37 -6.07 -3.51 -2.48
CA LEU A 37 -6.72 -3.29 -3.77
C LEU A 37 -8.12 -3.90 -3.83
N PRO A 38 -8.34 -5.19 -3.50
CA PRO A 38 -9.69 -5.75 -3.49
C PRO A 38 -10.57 -5.18 -2.37
N LEU A 39 -10.01 -4.94 -1.18
CA LEU A 39 -10.75 -4.31 -0.08
C LEU A 39 -11.19 -2.89 -0.45
N GLY A 40 -10.34 -2.12 -1.10
CA GLY A 40 -10.67 -0.80 -1.62
C GLY A 40 -11.85 -0.83 -2.60
N MET A 41 -11.94 -1.85 -3.45
CA MET A 41 -13.08 -2.03 -4.36
C MET A 41 -14.38 -2.30 -3.59
N VAL A 42 -14.34 -3.17 -2.59
CA VAL A 42 -15.50 -3.44 -1.72
C VAL A 42 -15.96 -2.16 -1.01
N LEU A 43 -15.01 -1.39 -0.47
CA LEU A 43 -15.32 -0.11 0.18
C LEU A 43 -15.87 0.94 -0.80
N ALA A 44 -15.37 0.99 -2.03
CA ALA A 44 -15.90 1.87 -3.07
C ALA A 44 -17.38 1.56 -3.36
N PHE A 45 -17.73 0.29 -3.51
CA PHE A 45 -19.12 -0.12 -3.67
C PHE A 45 -19.97 0.16 -2.43
N GLY A 46 -19.44 -0.08 -1.23
CA GLY A 46 -20.11 0.29 0.03
C GLY A 46 -20.39 1.79 0.10
N ARG A 47 -19.43 2.61 -0.34
CA ARG A 47 -19.56 4.07 -0.37
C ARG A 47 -20.63 4.55 -1.35
N MET A 48 -20.80 3.85 -2.48
CA MET A 48 -21.81 4.15 -3.52
C MET A 48 -23.13 3.39 -3.32
N ALA A 49 -23.26 2.61 -2.23
CA ALA A 49 -24.44 1.80 -1.97
C ALA A 49 -25.69 2.67 -1.79
N ARG A 50 -26.85 2.16 -2.23
CA ARG A 50 -28.16 2.80 -2.03
C ARG A 50 -28.60 2.84 -0.55
N LEU A 51 -28.12 1.87 0.23
CA LEU A 51 -28.39 1.81 1.68
C LEU A 51 -27.60 2.94 2.37
N LYS A 52 -28.32 3.98 2.79
CA LYS A 52 -27.75 5.19 3.40
C LYS A 52 -26.83 4.89 4.60
N VAL A 53 -27.21 3.92 5.44
CA VAL A 53 -26.40 3.51 6.60
C VAL A 53 -25.04 2.97 6.17
N LEU A 54 -25.01 2.05 5.19
CA LEU A 54 -23.78 1.46 4.68
C LEU A 54 -22.88 2.53 4.02
N SER A 55 -23.48 3.38 3.19
CA SER A 55 -22.75 4.48 2.55
C SER A 55 -22.18 5.46 3.59
N PHE A 56 -22.93 5.78 4.65
CA PHE A 56 -22.46 6.65 5.72
C PHE A 56 -21.31 6.03 6.52
N LEU A 57 -21.43 4.77 6.93
CA LEU A 57 -20.39 4.07 7.70
C LEU A 57 -19.09 3.95 6.87
N THR A 58 -19.22 3.61 5.60
CA THR A 58 -18.05 3.52 4.70
C THR A 58 -17.42 4.89 4.49
N LYS A 59 -18.22 5.95 4.33
CA LYS A 59 -17.73 7.33 4.24
C LYS A 59 -16.96 7.73 5.49
N LEU A 60 -17.50 7.42 6.65
CA LEU A 60 -16.88 7.74 7.94
C LEU A 60 -15.53 7.02 8.07
N TYR A 61 -15.50 5.71 7.77
CA TYR A 61 -14.27 4.94 7.76
C TYR A 61 -13.19 5.53 6.84
N ILE A 62 -13.55 5.80 5.58
CA ILE A 62 -12.62 6.39 4.60
C ILE A 62 -12.12 7.75 5.08
N SER A 63 -13.01 8.57 5.66
CA SER A 63 -12.65 9.88 6.20
C SER A 63 -11.65 9.78 7.35
N ILE A 64 -11.86 8.84 8.28
CA ILE A 64 -10.95 8.62 9.42
C ILE A 64 -9.58 8.14 8.92
N MET A 65 -9.55 7.11 8.07
CA MET A 65 -8.31 6.52 7.58
C MET A 65 -7.46 7.50 6.76
N ARG A 66 -8.10 8.38 5.97
CA ARG A 66 -7.40 9.39 5.18
C ARG A 66 -7.12 10.68 5.94
N GLY A 67 -7.83 10.92 7.04
CA GLY A 67 -7.71 12.10 7.87
C GLY A 67 -6.79 11.98 9.07
N THR A 68 -6.25 10.78 9.35
CA THR A 68 -5.36 10.52 10.48
C THR A 68 -4.00 10.00 10.01
N PRO A 69 -2.89 10.30 10.74
CA PRO A 69 -1.57 9.80 10.37
C PRO A 69 -1.48 8.27 10.43
N LEU A 70 -0.92 7.65 9.39
CA LEU A 70 -0.69 6.20 9.33
C LEU A 70 0.12 5.69 10.54
N MET A 71 1.09 6.47 11.00
CA MET A 71 1.89 6.17 12.18
C MET A 71 1.04 5.94 13.44
N LEU A 72 0.03 6.79 13.67
CA LEU A 72 -0.91 6.61 14.78
C LEU A 72 -1.78 5.37 14.59
N GLN A 73 -2.22 5.10 13.37
CA GLN A 73 -3.01 3.91 13.05
C GLN A 73 -2.23 2.61 13.34
N LEU A 74 -0.93 2.57 12.99
CA LEU A 74 -0.03 1.46 13.32
C LEU A 74 -0.01 1.18 14.83
N ILE A 75 0.17 2.22 15.63
CA ILE A 75 0.21 2.12 17.10
C ILE A 75 -1.13 1.61 17.64
N VAL A 76 -2.24 2.20 17.16
CA VAL A 76 -3.59 1.82 17.62
C VAL A 76 -3.88 0.35 17.27
N VAL A 77 -3.65 -0.07 16.02
CA VAL A 77 -3.90 -1.46 15.59
C VAL A 77 -3.05 -2.46 16.37
N TYR A 78 -1.82 -2.10 16.71
CA TYR A 78 -0.93 -2.98 17.46
C TYR A 78 -1.36 -3.11 18.93
N PHE A 79 -1.73 -2.02 19.59
CA PHE A 79 -2.05 -2.01 21.00
C PHE A 79 -3.54 -2.23 21.33
N ALA A 80 -4.45 -2.02 20.38
CA ALA A 80 -5.89 -2.18 20.62
C ALA A 80 -6.28 -3.55 21.18
N PRO A 81 -5.75 -4.70 20.72
CA PRO A 81 -6.09 -6.00 21.28
C PRO A 81 -5.76 -6.12 22.76
N TYR A 82 -4.66 -5.49 23.20
CA TYR A 82 -4.29 -5.50 24.62
C TYR A 82 -5.21 -4.62 25.46
N TYR A 83 -5.42 -3.37 25.05
CA TYR A 83 -6.18 -2.42 25.86
C TYR A 83 -7.70 -2.65 25.83
N VAL A 84 -8.24 -3.15 24.70
CA VAL A 84 -9.68 -3.35 24.52
C VAL A 84 -10.12 -4.74 24.99
N PHE A 85 -9.31 -5.76 24.70
CA PHE A 85 -9.71 -7.16 24.95
C PHE A 85 -8.84 -7.88 26.00
N GLY A 86 -7.82 -7.21 26.58
CA GLY A 86 -6.90 -7.83 27.54
C GLY A 86 -6.01 -8.94 26.92
N MET A 87 -5.88 -8.98 25.60
CA MET A 87 -5.12 -10.02 24.90
C MET A 87 -3.63 -9.79 25.04
N LYS A 88 -2.86 -10.86 25.30
CA LYS A 88 -1.40 -10.78 25.31
C LYS A 88 -0.88 -10.57 23.87
N ILE A 89 -0.07 -9.52 23.69
CA ILE A 89 0.56 -9.23 22.40
C ILE A 89 1.80 -10.10 22.23
N SER A 90 1.82 -10.95 21.20
CA SER A 90 2.97 -11.77 20.85
C SER A 90 3.91 -11.02 19.88
N LYS A 91 5.19 -11.43 19.82
CA LYS A 91 6.12 -10.90 18.82
C LYS A 91 5.64 -11.14 17.38
N SER A 92 5.01 -12.30 17.13
CA SER A 92 4.48 -12.67 15.81
C SER A 92 3.32 -11.77 15.37
N TYR A 93 2.55 -11.22 16.31
CA TYR A 93 1.45 -10.30 15.99
C TYR A 93 1.93 -8.97 15.41
N ARG A 94 3.16 -8.58 15.68
CA ARG A 94 3.72 -7.29 15.22
C ARG A 94 3.65 -7.12 13.69
N MET A 95 4.10 -8.10 12.93
CA MET A 95 4.05 -8.05 11.48
C MET A 95 2.60 -8.06 10.96
N ILE A 96 1.75 -8.88 11.58
CA ILE A 96 0.31 -8.91 11.26
C ILE A 96 -0.32 -7.53 11.49
N ALA A 97 -0.03 -6.89 12.61
CA ALA A 97 -0.55 -5.55 12.93
C ALA A 97 -0.07 -4.50 11.93
N VAL A 98 1.20 -4.55 11.50
CA VAL A 98 1.73 -3.67 10.45
C VAL A 98 0.94 -3.87 9.16
N ILE A 99 0.87 -5.10 8.65
CA ILE A 99 0.18 -5.39 7.40
C ILE A 99 -1.31 -4.98 7.51
N LEU A 100 -1.97 -5.30 8.61
CA LEU A 100 -3.37 -4.94 8.85
C LEU A 100 -3.58 -3.42 8.81
N ALA A 101 -2.75 -2.65 9.52
CA ALA A 101 -2.85 -1.19 9.54
C ALA A 101 -2.63 -0.59 8.15
N PHE A 102 -1.60 -1.06 7.42
CA PHE A 102 -1.34 -0.64 6.05
C PHE A 102 -2.51 -0.99 5.12
N VAL A 103 -3.02 -2.21 5.18
CA VAL A 103 -4.15 -2.66 4.35
C VAL A 103 -5.38 -1.79 4.61
N LEU A 104 -5.74 -1.55 5.87
CA LEU A 104 -6.88 -0.71 6.23
C LEU A 104 -6.70 0.73 5.72
N ASN A 105 -5.53 1.31 5.90
CA ASN A 105 -5.24 2.66 5.43
C ASN A 105 -5.32 2.76 3.90
N TYR A 106 -4.54 1.94 3.18
CA TYR A 106 -4.47 1.99 1.72
C TYR A 106 -5.77 1.58 1.02
N ALA A 107 -6.56 0.69 1.61
CA ALA A 107 -7.89 0.36 1.12
C ALA A 107 -8.81 1.58 1.08
N ALA A 108 -8.69 2.49 2.04
CA ALA A 108 -9.46 3.74 2.04
C ALA A 108 -9.04 4.69 0.92
N TYR A 109 -7.74 4.78 0.61
CA TYR A 109 -7.23 5.57 -0.51
C TYR A 109 -7.68 4.96 -1.84
N PHE A 110 -7.52 3.65 -2.04
CA PHE A 110 -7.97 2.97 -3.26
C PHE A 110 -9.49 3.05 -3.44
N ALA A 111 -10.26 2.94 -2.35
CA ALA A 111 -11.71 3.10 -2.42
C ALA A 111 -12.13 4.45 -2.99
N GLU A 112 -11.49 5.52 -2.59
CA GLU A 112 -11.79 6.87 -3.08
C GLU A 112 -11.34 7.06 -4.54
N ILE A 113 -10.19 6.50 -4.93
CA ILE A 113 -9.70 6.49 -6.31
C ILE A 113 -10.70 5.75 -7.20
N TYR A 114 -11.15 4.56 -6.81
CA TYR A 114 -12.11 3.79 -7.59
C TYR A 114 -13.47 4.47 -7.68
N ARG A 115 -13.99 5.01 -6.57
CA ARG A 115 -15.25 5.77 -6.56
C ARG A 115 -15.16 6.95 -7.51
N SER A 116 -14.13 7.76 -7.41
CA SER A 116 -13.91 8.92 -8.26
C SER A 116 -13.82 8.53 -9.75
N GLY A 117 -13.12 7.43 -10.05
CA GLY A 117 -13.03 6.90 -11.41
C GLY A 117 -14.39 6.48 -11.97
N ILE A 118 -15.20 5.76 -11.18
CA ILE A 118 -16.53 5.29 -11.60
C ILE A 118 -17.48 6.48 -11.78
N GLU A 119 -17.52 7.42 -10.83
CA GLU A 119 -18.39 8.59 -10.88
C GLU A 119 -18.00 9.58 -11.99
N SER A 120 -16.76 9.56 -12.46
CA SER A 120 -16.30 10.39 -13.58
C SER A 120 -16.72 9.87 -14.95
N MET A 121 -17.36 8.71 -15.03
CA MET A 121 -17.82 8.17 -16.32
C MET A 121 -19.04 8.92 -16.84
N PRO A 122 -19.03 9.32 -18.14
CA PRO A 122 -20.16 10.04 -18.73
C PRO A 122 -21.46 9.24 -18.65
N VAL A 123 -22.57 9.92 -18.30
CA VAL A 123 -23.90 9.31 -18.21
C VAL A 123 -24.32 8.67 -19.55
N GLY A 124 -23.93 9.27 -20.67
CA GLY A 124 -24.19 8.74 -22.01
C GLY A 124 -23.67 7.33 -22.25
N GLN A 125 -22.61 6.87 -21.55
CA GLN A 125 -22.13 5.49 -21.62
C GLN A 125 -23.15 4.49 -21.04
N TYR A 126 -23.82 4.88 -19.97
CA TYR A 126 -24.87 4.07 -19.34
C TYR A 126 -26.16 4.08 -20.17
N GLU A 127 -26.49 5.22 -20.77
CA GLU A 127 -27.66 5.37 -21.63
C GLU A 127 -27.49 4.56 -22.93
N ALA A 128 -26.34 4.66 -23.59
CA ALA A 128 -26.03 3.89 -24.79
C ALA A 128 -26.07 2.36 -24.51
N ALA A 129 -25.50 1.93 -23.38
CA ALA A 129 -25.56 0.54 -22.97
C ALA A 129 -27.01 0.05 -22.77
N LYS A 130 -27.86 0.87 -22.18
CA LYS A 130 -29.28 0.57 -21.97
C LYS A 130 -30.03 0.44 -23.30
N VAL A 131 -29.76 1.31 -24.26
CA VAL A 131 -30.35 1.23 -25.61
C VAL A 131 -29.96 -0.07 -26.32
N LEU A 132 -28.72 -0.54 -26.12
CA LEU A 132 -28.22 -1.79 -26.64
C LEU A 132 -28.70 -3.04 -25.88
N GLY A 133 -29.58 -2.86 -24.87
CA GLY A 133 -30.17 -3.98 -24.11
C GLY A 133 -29.25 -4.57 -23.04
N TYR A 134 -28.14 -3.90 -22.69
CA TYR A 134 -27.26 -4.40 -21.63
C TYR A 134 -27.92 -4.27 -20.25
N SER A 135 -27.80 -5.31 -19.44
CA SER A 135 -28.14 -5.23 -18.02
C SER A 135 -27.13 -4.33 -17.28
N ARG A 136 -27.50 -3.85 -16.08
CA ARG A 136 -26.61 -3.01 -15.25
C ARG A 136 -25.26 -3.68 -14.96
N VAL A 137 -25.28 -4.99 -14.70
CA VAL A 137 -24.06 -5.77 -14.44
C VAL A 137 -23.20 -5.87 -15.71
N GLN A 138 -23.81 -6.17 -16.85
CA GLN A 138 -23.10 -6.23 -18.13
C GLN A 138 -22.54 -4.85 -18.51
N THR A 139 -23.30 -3.78 -18.32
CA THR A 139 -22.82 -2.41 -18.53
C THR A 139 -21.58 -2.12 -17.68
N PHE A 140 -21.65 -2.44 -16.39
CA PHE A 140 -20.52 -2.20 -15.49
C PHE A 140 -19.29 -2.99 -15.91
N PHE A 141 -19.36 -4.30 -16.03
CA PHE A 141 -18.19 -5.14 -16.29
C PHE A 141 -17.64 -5.05 -17.71
N ARG A 142 -18.51 -4.87 -18.73
CA ARG A 142 -18.08 -4.85 -20.14
C ARG A 142 -17.75 -3.49 -20.69
N ILE A 143 -18.35 -2.42 -20.14
CA ILE A 143 -18.22 -1.07 -20.70
C ILE A 143 -17.53 -0.14 -19.72
N ILE A 144 -18.00 -0.05 -18.48
CA ILE A 144 -17.56 0.95 -17.52
C ILE A 144 -16.21 0.57 -16.90
N LEU A 145 -16.12 -0.63 -16.33
CA LEU A 145 -14.93 -1.08 -15.61
C LEU A 145 -13.64 -1.02 -16.43
N PRO A 146 -13.59 -1.47 -17.70
CA PRO A 146 -12.38 -1.37 -18.52
C PRO A 146 -11.91 0.09 -18.73
N GLN A 147 -12.86 1.02 -18.83
CA GLN A 147 -12.55 2.45 -18.97
C GLN A 147 -12.10 3.05 -17.63
N VAL A 148 -12.76 2.68 -16.52
CA VAL A 148 -12.39 3.11 -15.17
C VAL A 148 -10.98 2.66 -14.83
N ILE A 149 -10.61 1.41 -15.10
CA ILE A 149 -9.26 0.90 -14.83
C ILE A 149 -8.20 1.80 -15.46
N LYS A 150 -8.36 2.15 -16.73
CA LYS A 150 -7.42 3.06 -17.42
C LYS A 150 -7.35 4.44 -16.78
N ARG A 151 -8.49 4.96 -16.33
CA ARG A 151 -8.60 6.30 -15.74
C ARG A 151 -8.01 6.39 -14.36
N VAL A 152 -8.13 5.34 -13.54
CA VAL A 152 -7.63 5.33 -12.16
C VAL A 152 -6.18 4.89 -12.05
N LEU A 153 -5.63 4.25 -13.08
CA LEU A 153 -4.31 3.65 -13.04
C LEU A 153 -3.19 4.63 -12.65
N PRO A 154 -3.13 5.88 -13.17
CA PRO A 154 -2.12 6.84 -12.73
C PRO A 154 -2.22 7.19 -11.24
N ALA A 155 -3.43 7.31 -10.70
CA ALA A 155 -3.64 7.56 -9.28
C ALA A 155 -3.22 6.35 -8.43
N VAL A 156 -3.55 5.13 -8.86
CA VAL A 156 -3.10 3.89 -8.22
C VAL A 156 -1.57 3.80 -8.23
N THR A 157 -0.92 4.14 -9.35
CA THR A 157 0.54 4.18 -9.45
C THR A 157 1.16 5.12 -8.43
N ASN A 158 0.60 6.32 -8.26
CA ASN A 158 1.08 7.28 -7.28
C ASN A 158 0.96 6.76 -5.84
N GLU A 159 -0.15 6.10 -5.50
CA GLU A 159 -0.32 5.47 -4.18
C GLU A 159 0.66 4.31 -3.97
N MET A 160 0.96 3.51 -5.01
CA MET A 160 1.96 2.45 -4.92
C MET A 160 3.37 3.01 -4.65
N ILE A 161 3.75 4.11 -5.30
CA ILE A 161 5.03 4.82 -5.07
C ILE A 161 5.08 5.38 -3.64
N THR A 162 3.96 5.90 -3.15
CA THR A 162 3.85 6.39 -1.76
C THR A 162 3.98 5.23 -0.77
N LEU A 163 3.31 4.11 -1.03
CA LEU A 163 3.37 2.91 -0.19
C LEU A 163 4.81 2.41 -0.01
N VAL A 164 5.64 2.38 -1.07
CA VAL A 164 7.05 1.99 -0.95
C VAL A 164 7.75 2.80 0.13
N LYS A 165 7.56 4.12 0.14
CA LYS A 165 8.18 5.02 1.14
C LYS A 165 7.58 4.81 2.54
N ASP A 166 6.27 4.64 2.60
CA ASP A 166 5.54 4.48 3.86
C ASP A 166 5.87 3.18 4.58
N THR A 167 6.36 2.12 3.88
CA THR A 167 6.82 0.90 4.55
C THR A 167 7.84 1.17 5.64
N SER A 168 8.63 2.25 5.52
CA SER A 168 9.57 2.69 6.54
C SER A 168 8.91 3.03 7.87
N LEU A 169 7.61 3.42 7.88
CA LEU A 169 6.87 3.72 9.12
C LEU A 169 6.69 2.50 10.04
N ALA A 170 6.92 1.29 9.52
CA ALA A 170 6.90 0.07 10.33
C ALA A 170 7.99 0.07 11.44
N PHE A 171 8.98 0.97 11.36
CA PHE A 171 9.99 1.17 12.41
C PHE A 171 9.36 1.50 13.78
N VAL A 172 8.20 2.15 13.79
CA VAL A 172 7.47 2.53 15.01
C VAL A 172 7.12 1.31 15.87
N LEU A 173 6.82 0.20 15.19
CA LEU A 173 6.58 -1.09 15.84
C LEU A 173 7.83 -1.97 15.90
N THR A 174 9.01 -1.40 15.70
CA THR A 174 10.30 -2.10 15.72
C THR A 174 10.36 -3.31 14.76
N VAL A 175 9.65 -3.23 13.64
CA VAL A 175 9.79 -4.19 12.54
C VAL A 175 11.12 -3.93 11.84
N THR A 176 11.89 -4.97 11.63
CA THR A 176 13.24 -4.91 11.06
C THR A 176 13.23 -4.85 9.53
N GLU A 177 12.50 -3.89 8.99
CA GLU A 177 12.52 -3.56 7.58
C GLU A 177 13.78 -2.72 7.23
N MET A 178 13.95 -2.37 5.96
CA MET A 178 15.18 -1.75 5.46
C MET A 178 15.62 -0.49 6.21
N PHE A 179 14.70 0.43 6.50
CA PHE A 179 15.01 1.66 7.21
C PHE A 179 15.41 1.40 8.67
N THR A 180 14.70 0.50 9.35
CA THR A 180 15.02 0.12 10.74
C THR A 180 16.41 -0.47 10.85
N ILE A 181 16.78 -1.39 9.97
CA ILE A 181 18.11 -2.00 9.95
C ILE A 181 19.17 -0.96 9.63
N ALA A 182 18.97 -0.15 8.60
CA ALA A 182 19.91 0.91 8.23
C ALA A 182 20.13 1.90 9.38
N LYS A 183 19.07 2.27 10.11
CA LYS A 183 19.14 3.15 11.28
C LYS A 183 19.96 2.52 12.43
N GLN A 184 19.75 1.22 12.69
CA GLN A 184 20.51 0.50 13.73
C GLN A 184 21.99 0.40 13.39
N ILE A 185 22.34 0.07 12.14
CA ILE A 185 23.73 0.01 11.67
C ILE A 185 24.37 1.39 11.70
N ALA A 186 23.66 2.43 11.26
CA ALA A 186 24.13 3.82 11.29
C ALA A 186 24.48 4.30 12.70
N ALA A 187 23.61 4.00 13.67
CA ALA A 187 23.85 4.31 15.08
C ALA A 187 25.04 3.55 15.65
N ALA A 188 25.16 2.25 15.36
CA ALA A 188 26.27 1.42 15.84
C ALA A 188 27.63 1.83 15.27
N GLN A 189 27.65 2.39 14.04
CA GLN A 189 28.88 2.79 13.35
C GLN A 189 29.17 4.30 13.46
N ALA A 190 28.27 5.10 14.06
CA ALA A 190 28.30 6.55 14.00
C ALA A 190 28.51 7.05 12.55
N SER A 191 27.82 6.47 11.58
CA SER A 191 27.96 6.71 10.15
C SER A 191 26.61 6.87 9.47
N VAL A 192 26.51 7.79 8.52
CA VAL A 192 25.30 8.00 7.68
C VAL A 192 25.24 7.07 6.46
N MET A 193 26.31 6.36 6.14
CA MET A 193 26.39 5.52 4.95
C MET A 193 25.29 4.46 4.85
N PRO A 194 24.91 3.76 5.93
CA PRO A 194 23.79 2.81 5.87
C PRO A 194 22.45 3.45 5.53
N LEU A 195 22.21 4.69 5.99
CA LEU A 195 20.99 5.45 5.65
C LEU A 195 20.99 5.88 4.18
N MET A 196 22.14 6.25 3.62
CA MET A 196 22.28 6.54 2.19
C MET A 196 22.02 5.28 1.35
N ALA A 197 22.54 4.13 1.77
CA ALA A 197 22.28 2.85 1.11
C ALA A 197 20.79 2.49 1.13
N ALA A 198 20.10 2.72 2.24
CA ALA A 198 18.64 2.56 2.33
C ALA A 198 17.92 3.53 1.37
N GLY A 199 18.34 4.78 1.29
CA GLY A 199 17.81 5.76 0.36
C GLY A 199 17.93 5.31 -1.10
N VAL A 200 19.08 4.78 -1.49
CA VAL A 200 19.30 4.20 -2.83
C VAL A 200 18.37 3.01 -3.07
N PHE A 201 18.20 2.12 -2.10
CA PHE A 201 17.27 1.00 -2.20
C PHE A 201 15.83 1.47 -2.44
N TYR A 202 15.33 2.42 -1.63
CA TYR A 202 13.99 2.97 -1.80
C TYR A 202 13.81 3.66 -3.15
N TYR A 203 14.83 4.37 -3.62
CA TYR A 203 14.81 5.00 -4.94
C TYR A 203 14.71 3.96 -6.06
N ILE A 204 15.54 2.92 -6.03
CA ILE A 204 15.53 1.83 -7.02
C ILE A 204 14.19 1.10 -6.97
N PHE A 205 13.67 0.79 -5.79
CA PHE A 205 12.38 0.13 -5.63
C PHE A 205 11.25 0.97 -6.25
N ASN A 206 11.21 2.27 -5.95
CA ASN A 206 10.25 3.19 -6.57
C ASN A 206 10.39 3.26 -8.08
N LEU A 207 11.62 3.29 -8.59
CA LEU A 207 11.88 3.29 -10.02
C LEU A 207 11.33 2.02 -10.69
N VAL A 208 11.55 0.85 -10.08
CA VAL A 208 11.01 -0.43 -10.58
C VAL A 208 9.49 -0.39 -10.60
N VAL A 209 8.84 0.06 -9.53
CA VAL A 209 7.38 0.19 -9.47
C VAL A 209 6.88 1.14 -10.56
N ALA A 210 7.50 2.31 -10.71
CA ALA A 210 7.13 3.30 -11.72
C ALA A 210 7.25 2.75 -13.15
N VAL A 211 8.36 2.08 -13.48
CA VAL A 211 8.61 1.49 -14.81
C VAL A 211 7.62 0.36 -15.09
N VAL A 212 7.34 -0.51 -14.12
CA VAL A 212 6.36 -1.59 -14.27
C VAL A 212 4.97 -1.01 -14.53
N MET A 213 4.57 -0.01 -13.75
CA MET A 213 3.25 0.61 -13.90
C MET A 213 3.12 1.40 -15.20
N GLU A 214 4.16 2.11 -15.63
CA GLU A 214 4.19 2.76 -16.95
C GLU A 214 4.00 1.74 -18.09
N HIS A 215 4.61 0.56 -17.97
CA HIS A 215 4.44 -0.52 -18.95
C HIS A 215 3.00 -1.05 -18.96
N VAL A 216 2.38 -1.21 -17.79
CA VAL A 216 0.96 -1.59 -17.65
C VAL A 216 0.05 -0.52 -18.25
N GLU A 217 0.31 0.76 -17.98
CA GLU A 217 -0.44 1.88 -18.56
C GLU A 217 -0.36 1.90 -20.08
N LYS A 218 0.84 1.76 -20.66
CA LYS A 218 1.04 1.70 -22.11
C LYS A 218 0.30 0.53 -22.75
N LYS A 219 0.34 -0.65 -22.12
CA LYS A 219 -0.35 -1.84 -22.63
C LYS A 219 -1.87 -1.69 -22.60
N LEU A 220 -2.42 -1.01 -21.59
CA LEU A 220 -3.84 -0.74 -21.48
C LEU A 220 -4.30 0.42 -22.40
N ASN A 221 -3.42 1.35 -22.73
CA ASN A 221 -3.71 2.49 -23.60
C ASN A 221 -3.70 2.17 -25.10
N TYR A 222 -3.39 0.94 -25.49
CA TYR A 222 -3.38 0.50 -26.91
C TYR A 222 -4.71 0.71 -27.64
N TYR A 223 -5.81 0.93 -26.92
CA TYR A 223 -7.13 1.24 -27.46
C TYR A 223 -7.49 2.75 -27.46
N ARG A 224 -6.52 3.65 -27.44
CA ARG A 224 -6.73 5.05 -27.78
C ARG A 224 -6.71 5.19 -29.31
N GLY A 225 -7.84 4.89 -29.94
CA GLY A 225 -8.24 5.36 -31.24
C GLY A 225 -9.23 6.49 -31.02
#